data_b243f3fd187c43b74062d6ce56cf348b
#
_entry.id   b243f3fd187c43b74062d6ce56cf348b
#
_cell.length_a   1.000
_cell.length_b   1.000
_cell.length_c   1.000
_cell.angle_alpha   90.00
_cell.angle_beta   90.00
_cell.angle_gamma   90.00
#
_symmetry.space_group_name_H-M   'P 1'
#
loop_
_entity.id
_entity.type
_entity.pdbx_description
1 polymer ?
#
loop_
_entity_poly.entity_id
_entity_poly.type
_entity_poly.pdbx_seq_one_letter_code
_entity_poly.pdbx_strand_id
1 'polypeptide(L)'
;MKKTFLLGLLFIGFCCINSLMAQQKKKFKVIAFYTAKSDLAHISFVHEANVWFPKMAKQYNFEYDSTSNWENLNEKFLANYRVVLFLDTRPEKPDQRLAFQKYMEKGGGWMGFHFAAFSLNNSAIPQNWDWYHNTFLGSGEYGSNTWRPTSAILKVEVKNPVTATLPETFKAQPNEWYRWKNDLRNNPDIEILLSIDSTSFPLGTGPKQSEIWHNGFYPVVWSNKKFKMVYVNMGHNDMDYEHRYDNTNKSLSSSFGNPNQNKLLINALLWLGTGKKRQQAKKFKFF
;
A
#
# COMPACT_ATOMS: atom_id res chain seq x y z
N MET A 1 -63.60 48.70 43.44
CA MET A 1 -62.27 48.07 43.45
C MET A 1 -62.29 46.96 42.41
N LYS A 2 -61.76 47.23 41.22
CA LYS A 2 -61.65 46.24 40.09
C LYS A 2 -60.19 45.79 40.03
N LYS A 3 -59.94 44.50 40.29
CA LYS A 3 -58.64 43.88 40.07
C LYS A 3 -58.57 43.37 38.62
N THR A 4 -57.70 43.94 37.84
CA THR A 4 -57.39 43.53 36.49
C THR A 4 -56.33 42.41 36.57
N PHE A 5 -56.65 41.20 36.03
CA PHE A 5 -55.73 40.09 35.90
C PHE A 5 -55.04 40.20 34.53
N LEU A 6 -53.74 40.40 34.55
CA LEU A 6 -52.91 40.45 33.36
C LEU A 6 -52.38 39.04 33.06
N LEU A 7 -52.86 38.43 31.99
CA LEU A 7 -52.46 37.10 31.51
C LEU A 7 -51.23 37.26 30.63
N GLY A 8 -50.07 36.91 31.12
CA GLY A 8 -48.84 36.85 30.33
C GLY A 8 -48.79 35.61 29.51
N LEU A 9 -48.87 35.72 28.19
CA LEU A 9 -48.57 34.65 27.23
C LEU A 9 -47.05 34.47 27.12
N LEU A 10 -46.56 33.34 27.65
CA LEU A 10 -45.20 32.88 27.43
C LEU A 10 -45.11 32.21 26.07
N PHE A 11 -44.57 32.88 25.07
CA PHE A 11 -44.23 32.30 23.76
C PHE A 11 -42.91 31.52 23.91
N ILE A 12 -43.01 30.21 24.07
CA ILE A 12 -41.87 29.33 24.00
C ILE A 12 -41.52 29.13 22.53
N GLY A 13 -40.56 29.90 22.06
CA GLY A 13 -39.94 29.74 20.75
C GLY A 13 -39.13 28.44 20.73
N PHE A 14 -39.72 27.39 20.13
CA PHE A 14 -39.00 26.13 19.82
C PHE A 14 -37.99 26.46 18.68
N CYS A 15 -36.79 26.88 19.02
CA CYS A 15 -35.69 26.93 18.07
C CYS A 15 -35.34 25.49 17.68
N CYS A 16 -35.87 25.02 16.56
CA CYS A 16 -35.36 23.85 15.84
C CYS A 16 -33.94 24.17 15.40
N ILE A 17 -32.98 23.80 16.21
CA ILE A 17 -31.57 23.75 15.80
C ILE A 17 -31.46 22.58 14.83
N ASN A 18 -31.71 22.87 13.54
CA ASN A 18 -31.29 21.99 12.47
C ASN A 18 -29.76 21.97 12.48
N SER A 19 -29.19 21.04 13.21
CA SER A 19 -27.77 20.72 13.10
C SER A 19 -27.55 20.16 11.69
N LEU A 20 -27.32 21.07 10.73
CA LEU A 20 -26.70 20.70 9.47
C LEU A 20 -25.35 20.09 9.84
N MET A 21 -25.30 18.78 9.95
CA MET A 21 -24.04 18.01 9.95
C MET A 21 -23.38 18.33 8.61
N ALA A 22 -22.56 19.39 8.60
CA ALA A 22 -21.74 19.68 7.44
C ALA A 22 -20.89 18.44 7.19
N GLN A 23 -21.22 17.70 6.13
CA GLN A 23 -20.47 16.50 5.76
C GLN A 23 -19.02 16.90 5.54
N GLN A 24 -18.14 16.48 6.44
CA GLN A 24 -16.74 16.85 6.39
C GLN A 24 -16.15 16.41 5.03
N LYS A 25 -15.67 17.37 4.24
CA LYS A 25 -15.08 17.10 2.93
C LYS A 25 -13.98 16.05 3.05
N LYS A 26 -14.05 15.02 2.22
CA LYS A 26 -13.02 13.98 2.16
C LYS A 26 -11.66 14.58 1.85
N LYS A 27 -10.62 14.08 2.55
CA LYS A 27 -9.25 14.61 2.40
C LYS A 27 -8.67 14.33 1.03
N PHE A 28 -8.93 13.14 0.46
CA PHE A 28 -8.44 12.68 -0.84
C PHE A 28 -9.19 11.43 -1.29
N LYS A 29 -8.97 11.04 -2.57
CA LYS A 29 -9.51 9.81 -3.16
C LYS A 29 -8.40 8.81 -3.47
N VAL A 30 -8.69 7.54 -3.22
CA VAL A 30 -7.82 6.39 -3.48
C VAL A 30 -8.50 5.46 -4.46
N ILE A 31 -7.76 4.96 -5.45
CA ILE A 31 -8.19 3.87 -6.32
C ILE A 31 -7.25 2.68 -6.17
N ALA A 32 -7.79 1.50 -5.97
CA ALA A 32 -7.04 0.25 -5.97
C ALA A 32 -7.29 -0.54 -7.25
N PHE A 33 -6.21 -0.93 -7.93
CA PHE A 33 -6.23 -1.84 -9.06
C PHE A 33 -5.80 -3.24 -8.61
N TYR A 34 -6.48 -4.27 -9.12
CA TYR A 34 -6.20 -5.67 -8.80
C TYR A 34 -6.64 -6.61 -9.92
N THR A 35 -6.17 -7.84 -9.89
CA THR A 35 -6.67 -8.93 -10.74
C THR A 35 -7.44 -9.98 -9.96
N ALA A 36 -6.99 -10.34 -8.76
CA ALA A 36 -7.51 -11.42 -7.93
C ALA A 36 -7.62 -12.74 -8.71
N LYS A 37 -6.56 -13.12 -9.42
CA LYS A 37 -6.51 -14.30 -10.29
C LYS A 37 -5.31 -15.18 -9.97
N SER A 38 -5.41 -16.46 -10.32
CA SER A 38 -4.36 -17.45 -10.37
C SER A 38 -3.87 -17.94 -9.01
N ASP A 39 -3.31 -17.09 -8.17
CA ASP A 39 -2.75 -17.46 -6.87
C ASP A 39 -3.74 -17.20 -5.74
N LEU A 40 -4.08 -18.25 -4.97
CA LEU A 40 -5.07 -18.16 -3.89
C LEU A 40 -4.67 -17.18 -2.79
N ALA A 41 -3.37 -17.03 -2.50
CA ALA A 41 -2.89 -16.09 -1.49
C ALA A 41 -3.06 -14.64 -1.96
N HIS A 42 -2.81 -14.36 -3.25
CA HIS A 42 -3.09 -13.04 -3.83
C HIS A 42 -4.59 -12.75 -3.86
N ILE A 43 -5.43 -13.75 -4.23
CA ILE A 43 -6.90 -13.61 -4.22
C ILE A 43 -7.39 -13.28 -2.81
N SER A 44 -6.93 -14.03 -1.80
CA SER A 44 -7.29 -13.81 -0.39
C SER A 44 -6.87 -12.42 0.10
N PHE A 45 -5.65 -12.00 -0.23
CA PHE A 45 -5.16 -10.66 0.09
C PHE A 45 -6.03 -9.55 -0.51
N VAL A 46 -6.40 -9.68 -1.79
CA VAL A 46 -7.27 -8.70 -2.47
C VAL A 46 -8.64 -8.62 -1.79
N HIS A 47 -9.22 -9.76 -1.43
CA HIS A 47 -10.50 -9.78 -0.71
C HIS A 47 -10.39 -9.10 0.65
N GLU A 48 -9.37 -9.44 1.45
CA GLU A 48 -9.13 -8.83 2.75
C GLU A 48 -8.89 -7.31 2.63
N ALA A 49 -8.08 -6.88 1.66
CA ALA A 49 -7.80 -5.48 1.38
C ALA A 49 -9.08 -4.69 1.04
N ASN A 50 -9.95 -5.25 0.19
CA ASN A 50 -11.21 -4.61 -0.20
C ASN A 50 -12.26 -4.59 0.93
N VAL A 51 -12.05 -5.31 2.01
CA VAL A 51 -12.81 -5.20 3.26
C VAL A 51 -12.18 -4.18 4.20
N TRP A 52 -10.85 -4.19 4.33
CA TRP A 52 -10.11 -3.37 5.28
C TRP A 52 -10.02 -1.89 4.88
N PHE A 53 -9.61 -1.58 3.64
CA PHE A 53 -9.45 -0.20 3.17
C PHE A 53 -10.74 0.64 3.26
N PRO A 54 -11.95 0.14 2.91
CA PRO A 54 -13.19 0.89 3.11
C PRO A 54 -13.47 1.26 4.58
N LYS A 55 -13.11 0.38 5.54
CA LYS A 55 -13.21 0.69 6.98
C LYS A 55 -12.27 1.82 7.35
N MET A 56 -11.03 1.76 6.86
CA MET A 56 -10.03 2.81 7.10
C MET A 56 -10.41 4.13 6.42
N ALA A 57 -11.04 4.08 5.25
CA ALA A 57 -11.54 5.26 4.54
C ALA A 57 -12.57 6.03 5.39
N LYS A 58 -13.49 5.33 6.03
CA LYS A 58 -14.43 5.93 6.99
C LYS A 58 -13.72 6.53 8.20
N GLN A 59 -12.80 5.77 8.81
CA GLN A 59 -12.11 6.17 10.04
C GLN A 59 -11.19 7.38 9.84
N TYR A 60 -10.49 7.47 8.71
CA TYR A 60 -9.50 8.49 8.43
C TYR A 60 -9.95 9.57 7.44
N ASN A 61 -11.23 9.54 7.05
CA ASN A 61 -11.89 10.53 6.21
C ASN A 61 -11.27 10.69 4.81
N PHE A 62 -11.05 9.58 4.09
CA PHE A 62 -10.75 9.57 2.65
C PHE A 62 -11.79 8.75 1.88
N GLU A 63 -11.78 8.80 0.56
CA GLU A 63 -12.61 7.95 -0.30
C GLU A 63 -11.77 6.79 -0.82
N TYR A 64 -12.37 5.60 -0.93
CA TYR A 64 -11.74 4.42 -1.47
C TYR A 64 -12.64 3.78 -2.53
N ASP A 65 -12.06 3.61 -3.71
CA ASP A 65 -12.63 2.86 -4.81
C ASP A 65 -11.68 1.72 -5.18
N SER A 66 -12.21 0.67 -5.80
CA SER A 66 -11.39 -0.43 -6.32
C SER A 66 -11.93 -0.95 -7.64
N THR A 67 -11.05 -1.47 -8.50
CA THR A 67 -11.42 -1.97 -9.82
C THR A 67 -10.51 -3.09 -10.29
N SER A 68 -11.10 -4.10 -10.94
CA SER A 68 -10.37 -5.11 -11.72
C SER A 68 -10.29 -4.77 -13.21
N ASN A 69 -10.94 -3.67 -13.62
CA ASN A 69 -10.87 -3.19 -14.99
C ASN A 69 -9.64 -2.29 -15.20
N TRP A 70 -8.58 -2.83 -15.75
CA TRP A 70 -7.33 -2.14 -16.03
C TRP A 70 -7.42 -1.11 -17.16
N GLU A 71 -8.49 -1.09 -17.98
CA GLU A 71 -8.73 -0.03 -18.96
C GLU A 71 -9.00 1.33 -18.26
N ASN A 72 -9.38 1.30 -16.99
CA ASN A 72 -9.46 2.51 -16.16
C ASN A 72 -8.09 3.11 -15.82
N LEU A 73 -6.97 2.38 -16.05
CA LEU A 73 -5.64 2.93 -15.83
C LEU A 73 -5.24 3.85 -17.01
N ASN A 74 -5.89 4.99 -17.11
CA ASN A 74 -5.65 6.03 -18.11
C ASN A 74 -5.60 7.41 -17.46
N GLU A 75 -5.01 8.39 -18.15
CA GLU A 75 -4.78 9.73 -17.59
C GLU A 75 -6.07 10.42 -17.12
N LYS A 76 -7.16 10.29 -17.88
CA LYS A 76 -8.45 10.92 -17.56
C LYS A 76 -9.05 10.35 -16.27
N PHE A 77 -9.03 9.04 -16.11
CA PHE A 77 -9.56 8.38 -14.92
C PHE A 77 -8.70 8.67 -13.70
N LEU A 78 -7.36 8.53 -13.83
CA LEU A 78 -6.40 8.75 -12.75
C LEU A 78 -6.39 10.19 -12.23
N ALA A 79 -6.79 11.18 -13.05
CA ALA A 79 -6.89 12.58 -12.64
C ALA A 79 -7.87 12.79 -11.46
N ASN A 80 -8.80 11.88 -11.24
CA ASN A 80 -9.78 11.94 -10.15
C ASN A 80 -9.22 11.43 -8.80
N TYR A 81 -8.04 10.79 -8.79
CA TYR A 81 -7.50 10.13 -7.62
C TYR A 81 -6.15 10.71 -7.21
N ARG A 82 -5.98 10.82 -5.90
CA ARG A 82 -4.72 11.30 -5.31
C ARG A 82 -3.73 10.18 -5.07
N VAL A 83 -4.22 8.97 -4.82
CA VAL A 83 -3.40 7.78 -4.54
C VAL A 83 -3.92 6.61 -5.37
N VAL A 84 -2.98 5.89 -5.97
CA VAL A 84 -3.21 4.62 -6.67
C VAL A 84 -2.61 3.50 -5.85
N LEU A 85 -3.35 2.42 -5.65
CA LEU A 85 -2.86 1.18 -5.06
C LEU A 85 -2.77 0.10 -6.14
N PHE A 86 -1.70 -0.71 -6.10
CA PHE A 86 -1.61 -1.97 -6.81
C PHE A 86 -1.61 -3.10 -5.77
N LEU A 87 -2.69 -3.88 -5.72
CA LEU A 87 -2.88 -4.86 -4.66
C LEU A 87 -2.13 -6.17 -4.94
N ASP A 88 -2.22 -6.71 -6.15
CA ASP A 88 -1.68 -8.04 -6.47
C ASP A 88 -0.92 -8.09 -7.80
N THR A 89 -0.83 -7.01 -8.52
CA THR A 89 -0.18 -6.96 -9.83
C THR A 89 0.12 -5.51 -10.25
N ARG A 90 0.53 -5.30 -11.49
CA ARG A 90 0.84 -4.02 -12.13
C ARG A 90 0.33 -4.02 -13.56
N PRO A 91 0.27 -2.85 -14.25
CA PRO A 91 -0.21 -2.79 -15.63
C PRO A 91 0.70 -3.56 -16.60
N GLU A 92 0.07 -4.25 -17.54
CA GLU A 92 0.76 -5.02 -18.58
C GLU A 92 0.84 -4.28 -19.91
N LYS A 93 -0.22 -3.52 -20.28
CA LYS A 93 -0.28 -2.82 -21.55
C LYS A 93 0.60 -1.57 -21.58
N PRO A 94 1.26 -1.26 -22.70
CA PRO A 94 2.15 -0.09 -22.82
C PRO A 94 1.48 1.24 -22.55
N ASP A 95 0.24 1.43 -22.99
CA ASP A 95 -0.54 2.65 -22.78
C ASP A 95 -0.91 2.84 -21.30
N GLN A 96 -1.27 1.78 -20.59
CA GLN A 96 -1.51 1.79 -19.15
C GLN A 96 -0.23 2.12 -18.38
N ARG A 97 0.91 1.53 -18.76
CA ARG A 97 2.23 1.83 -18.19
C ARG A 97 2.59 3.30 -18.36
N LEU A 98 2.40 3.83 -19.57
CA LEU A 98 2.65 5.25 -19.86
C LEU A 98 1.73 6.17 -19.05
N ALA A 99 0.44 5.85 -18.94
CA ALA A 99 -0.52 6.62 -18.14
C ALA A 99 -0.14 6.65 -16.66
N PHE A 100 0.27 5.52 -16.10
CA PHE A 100 0.76 5.44 -14.72
C PHE A 100 2.05 6.23 -14.52
N GLN A 101 3.03 6.10 -15.41
CA GLN A 101 4.28 6.85 -15.34
C GLN A 101 4.01 8.36 -15.32
N LYS A 102 3.20 8.86 -16.24
CA LYS A 102 2.79 10.27 -16.28
C LYS A 102 2.07 10.71 -15.01
N TYR A 103 1.21 9.86 -14.44
CA TYR A 103 0.53 10.13 -13.18
C TYR A 103 1.54 10.33 -12.03
N MET A 104 2.55 9.46 -11.93
CA MET A 104 3.60 9.57 -10.93
C MET A 104 4.49 10.80 -11.15
N GLU A 105 4.86 11.10 -12.39
CA GLU A 105 5.64 12.28 -12.77
C GLU A 105 4.90 13.60 -12.46
N LYS A 106 3.58 13.60 -12.55
CA LYS A 106 2.71 14.72 -12.13
C LYS A 106 2.54 14.81 -10.60
N GLY A 107 3.20 13.95 -9.83
CA GLY A 107 3.20 13.94 -8.36
C GLY A 107 1.99 13.23 -7.75
N GLY A 108 1.43 12.25 -8.43
CA GLY A 108 0.50 11.29 -7.88
C GLY A 108 1.13 10.46 -6.76
N GLY A 109 0.32 9.91 -5.85
CA GLY A 109 0.77 9.00 -4.82
C GLY A 109 0.56 7.55 -5.24
N TRP A 110 1.46 6.65 -4.84
CA TRP A 110 1.30 5.23 -5.11
C TRP A 110 1.72 4.36 -3.92
N MET A 111 0.98 3.28 -3.67
CA MET A 111 1.39 2.20 -2.80
C MET A 111 1.16 0.86 -3.52
N GLY A 112 2.19 0.01 -3.53
CA GLY A 112 2.11 -1.31 -4.14
C GLY A 112 2.48 -2.41 -3.17
N PHE A 113 1.85 -3.55 -3.36
CA PHE A 113 2.00 -4.70 -2.49
C PHE A 113 2.65 -5.86 -3.22
N HIS A 114 3.56 -6.54 -2.54
CA HIS A 114 4.11 -7.85 -2.89
C HIS A 114 4.39 -8.02 -4.39
N PHE A 115 3.55 -8.75 -5.12
CA PHE A 115 3.71 -9.08 -6.53
C PHE A 115 3.65 -7.85 -7.46
N ALA A 116 3.16 -6.70 -6.98
CA ALA A 116 3.21 -5.47 -7.75
C ALA A 116 4.64 -5.06 -8.15
N ALA A 117 5.67 -5.50 -7.40
CA ALA A 117 7.07 -5.26 -7.75
C ALA A 117 7.76 -6.44 -8.45
N PHE A 118 7.07 -7.57 -8.62
CA PHE A 118 7.67 -8.75 -9.22
C PHE A 118 8.16 -8.49 -10.65
N SER A 119 9.41 -8.89 -10.95
CA SER A 119 10.03 -8.81 -12.27
C SER A 119 10.96 -10.00 -12.47
N LEU A 120 10.83 -10.66 -13.59
CA LEU A 120 11.69 -11.77 -13.97
C LEU A 120 12.04 -11.67 -15.46
N ASN A 121 13.33 -11.45 -15.79
CA ASN A 121 13.77 -11.19 -17.16
C ASN A 121 13.48 -12.35 -18.13
N ASN A 122 13.59 -13.57 -17.66
CA ASN A 122 13.37 -14.77 -18.47
C ASN A 122 11.93 -15.31 -18.37
N SER A 123 10.96 -14.46 -18.05
CA SER A 123 9.57 -14.85 -18.02
C SER A 123 8.94 -14.87 -19.40
N ALA A 124 8.10 -15.87 -19.67
CA ALA A 124 7.26 -15.93 -20.87
C ALA A 124 6.20 -14.81 -20.90
N ILE A 125 5.93 -14.19 -19.76
CA ILE A 125 5.02 -13.05 -19.64
C ILE A 125 5.87 -11.78 -19.61
N PRO A 126 5.58 -10.75 -20.43
CA PRO A 126 6.35 -9.51 -20.47
C PRO A 126 6.13 -8.70 -19.18
N GLN A 127 6.73 -9.15 -18.09
CA GLN A 127 6.60 -8.54 -16.78
C GLN A 127 7.56 -7.39 -16.57
N ASN A 128 8.64 -7.33 -17.37
CA ASN A 128 9.67 -6.33 -17.21
C ASN A 128 9.22 -4.99 -17.77
N TRP A 129 9.37 -3.98 -16.94
CA TRP A 129 9.11 -2.60 -17.27
C TRP A 129 10.24 -1.77 -16.64
N ASP A 130 11.24 -1.45 -17.45
CA ASP A 130 12.53 -0.89 -16.99
C ASP A 130 12.37 0.34 -16.10
N TRP A 131 11.61 1.35 -16.57
CA TRP A 131 11.35 2.53 -15.75
C TRP A 131 10.77 2.17 -14.37
N TYR A 132 9.82 1.24 -14.34
CA TYR A 132 9.13 0.86 -13.10
C TYR A 132 10.04 0.12 -12.12
N HIS A 133 10.78 -0.89 -12.61
CA HIS A 133 11.58 -1.74 -11.74
C HIS A 133 12.93 -1.11 -11.36
N ASN A 134 13.57 -0.37 -12.27
CA ASN A 134 14.90 0.19 -12.04
C ASN A 134 14.89 1.64 -11.55
N THR A 135 14.02 2.50 -12.12
CA THR A 135 13.97 3.92 -11.73
C THR A 135 12.97 4.20 -10.62
N PHE A 136 11.76 3.65 -10.73
CA PHE A 136 10.66 3.96 -9.80
C PHE A 136 10.75 3.13 -8.53
N LEU A 137 10.84 1.80 -8.62
CA LEU A 137 11.01 0.90 -7.48
C LEU A 137 12.47 0.79 -7.03
N GLY A 138 13.42 0.78 -7.94
CA GLY A 138 14.84 0.57 -7.67
C GLY A 138 15.25 -0.87 -7.38
N SER A 139 14.27 -1.78 -7.20
CA SER A 139 14.49 -3.18 -6.81
C SER A 139 15.06 -4.05 -7.91
N GLY A 140 14.88 -3.63 -9.17
CA GLY A 140 15.27 -4.45 -10.31
C GLY A 140 14.47 -5.76 -10.35
N GLU A 141 15.18 -6.83 -10.61
CA GLU A 141 14.61 -8.16 -10.78
C GLU A 141 14.39 -8.88 -9.45
N TYR A 142 13.34 -9.70 -9.40
CA TYR A 142 13.11 -10.64 -8.31
C TYR A 142 14.29 -11.63 -8.21
N GLY A 143 14.77 -11.85 -7.00
CA GLY A 143 15.87 -12.77 -6.72
C GLY A 143 15.41 -14.11 -6.18
N SER A 144 14.64 -14.10 -5.12
CA SER A 144 14.10 -15.27 -4.45
C SER A 144 13.01 -14.88 -3.45
N ASN A 145 12.35 -15.89 -2.86
CA ASN A 145 11.35 -15.70 -1.80
C ASN A 145 11.49 -16.78 -0.73
N THR A 146 10.74 -16.65 0.36
CA THR A 146 10.67 -17.65 1.41
C THR A 146 9.80 -18.86 1.02
N TRP A 147 9.05 -18.79 -0.06
CA TRP A 147 8.09 -19.78 -0.54
C TRP A 147 6.89 -19.98 0.40
N ARG A 148 7.13 -20.38 1.66
CA ARG A 148 6.06 -20.40 2.69
C ARG A 148 6.03 -19.08 3.43
N PRO A 149 4.84 -18.60 3.80
CA PRO A 149 4.73 -17.46 4.69
C PRO A 149 5.48 -17.69 5.99
N THR A 150 6.39 -16.80 6.29
CA THR A 150 7.29 -16.87 7.42
C THR A 150 7.17 -15.59 8.25
N SER A 151 7.04 -15.76 9.57
CA SER A 151 7.05 -14.63 10.49
C SER A 151 8.47 -14.04 10.58
N ALA A 152 8.56 -12.72 10.61
CA ALA A 152 9.82 -12.00 10.75
C ALA A 152 9.69 -10.87 11.77
N ILE A 153 10.79 -10.51 12.43
CA ILE A 153 10.89 -9.22 13.12
C ILE A 153 11.32 -8.19 12.09
N LEU A 154 10.52 -7.14 11.95
CA LEU A 154 10.83 -6.00 11.10
C LEU A 154 11.47 -4.91 11.94
N LYS A 155 12.51 -4.31 11.38
CA LYS A 155 13.27 -3.20 11.96
C LYS A 155 12.96 -1.92 11.21
N VAL A 156 12.71 -0.83 11.93
CA VAL A 156 12.54 0.50 11.37
C VAL A 156 13.92 1.08 11.08
N GLU A 157 14.24 1.32 9.80
CA GLU A 157 15.54 1.83 9.36
C GLU A 157 15.60 3.35 9.41
N VAL A 158 14.48 4.02 9.20
CA VAL A 158 14.41 5.49 9.24
C VAL A 158 13.10 5.95 9.85
N LYS A 159 13.14 7.02 10.66
CA LYS A 159 11.97 7.70 11.19
C LYS A 159 11.55 8.82 10.26
N ASN A 160 10.40 8.66 9.62
CA ASN A 160 9.77 9.65 8.76
C ASN A 160 8.24 9.60 8.96
N PRO A 161 7.41 10.39 8.26
CA PRO A 161 5.96 10.36 8.46
C PRO A 161 5.29 9.00 8.34
N VAL A 162 5.89 8.06 7.59
CA VAL A 162 5.36 6.70 7.40
C VAL A 162 5.65 5.81 8.62
N THR A 163 6.81 6.00 9.26
CA THR A 163 7.33 5.12 10.32
C THR A 163 7.34 5.75 11.71
N ALA A 164 7.07 7.05 11.82
CA ALA A 164 7.28 7.84 13.06
C ALA A 164 6.60 7.25 14.30
N THR A 165 5.44 6.61 14.14
CA THR A 165 4.64 6.07 15.24
C THR A 165 4.84 4.56 15.47
N LEU A 166 5.75 3.94 14.73
CA LEU A 166 6.08 2.53 14.89
C LEU A 166 7.12 2.34 16.01
N PRO A 167 7.12 1.22 16.73
CA PRO A 167 8.24 0.82 17.56
C PRO A 167 9.49 0.59 16.69
N GLU A 168 10.68 0.55 17.29
CA GLU A 168 11.94 0.30 16.57
C GLU A 168 11.92 -1.04 15.84
N THR A 169 11.32 -2.04 16.48
CA THR A 169 11.11 -3.38 15.90
C THR A 169 9.71 -3.88 16.23
N PHE A 170 9.17 -4.73 15.38
CA PHE A 170 7.93 -5.45 15.64
C PHE A 170 7.87 -6.76 14.86
N LYS A 171 7.19 -7.75 15.44
CA LYS A 171 6.92 -9.02 14.74
C LYS A 171 5.82 -8.80 13.69
N ALA A 172 6.11 -9.12 12.45
CA ALA A 172 5.14 -9.08 11.35
C ALA A 172 4.27 -10.34 11.32
N GLN A 173 3.11 -10.27 10.68
CA GLN A 173 2.38 -11.46 10.25
C GLN A 173 3.25 -12.28 9.30
N PRO A 174 3.11 -13.61 9.30
CA PRO A 174 3.79 -14.43 8.31
C PRO A 174 3.50 -13.90 6.90
N ASN A 175 4.52 -13.87 6.08
CA ASN A 175 4.41 -13.42 4.69
C ASN A 175 5.43 -14.15 3.82
N GLU A 176 5.13 -14.32 2.55
CA GLU A 176 6.13 -14.75 1.58
C GLU A 176 7.02 -13.55 1.27
N TRP A 177 8.19 -13.51 1.90
CA TRP A 177 9.11 -12.39 1.74
C TRP A 177 9.90 -12.51 0.45
N TYR A 178 9.93 -11.47 -0.37
CA TYR A 178 10.76 -11.36 -1.56
C TYR A 178 12.13 -10.80 -1.24
N ARG A 179 13.11 -11.31 -1.95
CA ARG A 179 14.48 -10.82 -2.02
C ARG A 179 14.75 -10.33 -3.45
N TRP A 180 15.43 -9.21 -3.57
CA TRP A 180 15.68 -8.53 -4.83
C TRP A 180 17.13 -8.71 -5.28
N LYS A 181 17.39 -8.66 -6.61
CA LYS A 181 18.76 -8.72 -7.14
C LYS A 181 19.52 -7.44 -6.89
N ASN A 182 18.87 -6.28 -6.97
CA ASN A 182 19.52 -5.01 -6.67
C ASN A 182 19.63 -4.80 -5.15
N ASP A 183 20.82 -4.36 -4.71
CA ASP A 183 20.97 -3.83 -3.36
C ASP A 183 20.44 -2.40 -3.32
N LEU A 184 19.27 -2.23 -2.72
CA LEU A 184 18.58 -0.93 -2.63
C LEU A 184 19.41 0.13 -1.86
N ARG A 185 20.39 -0.27 -1.03
CA ARG A 185 21.29 0.66 -0.32
C ARG A 185 22.19 1.44 -1.27
N ASN A 186 22.48 0.85 -2.43
CA ASN A 186 23.34 1.48 -3.44
C ASN A 186 22.58 2.49 -4.31
N ASN A 187 21.27 2.59 -4.19
CA ASN A 187 20.46 3.54 -4.93
C ASN A 187 20.17 4.80 -4.07
N PRO A 188 20.81 5.95 -4.38
CA PRO A 188 20.66 7.16 -3.57
C PRO A 188 19.25 7.75 -3.59
N ASP A 189 18.42 7.34 -4.55
CA ASP A 189 17.03 7.78 -4.66
C ASP A 189 16.08 6.98 -3.76
N ILE A 190 16.50 5.82 -3.26
CA ILE A 190 15.70 4.97 -2.40
C ILE A 190 15.90 5.32 -0.92
N GLU A 191 14.81 5.31 -0.18
CA GLU A 191 14.79 5.43 1.27
C GLU A 191 14.16 4.15 1.84
N ILE A 192 14.99 3.30 2.45
CA ILE A 192 14.53 2.04 3.06
C ILE A 192 13.85 2.38 4.39
N LEU A 193 12.58 2.00 4.53
CA LEU A 193 11.76 2.29 5.70
C LEU A 193 11.80 1.16 6.71
N LEU A 194 11.71 -0.09 6.21
CA LEU A 194 11.74 -1.31 7.02
C LEU A 194 12.57 -2.38 6.34
N SER A 195 13.33 -3.11 7.16
CA SER A 195 14.04 -4.33 6.77
C SER A 195 13.66 -5.49 7.69
N ILE A 196 14.00 -6.71 7.28
CA ILE A 196 13.94 -7.88 8.16
C ILE A 196 15.15 -7.86 9.08
N ASP A 197 14.94 -8.05 10.39
CA ASP A 197 16.00 -8.47 11.30
C ASP A 197 16.38 -9.92 10.95
N SER A 198 17.44 -10.07 10.17
CA SER A 198 17.88 -11.36 9.63
C SER A 198 18.29 -12.35 10.72
N THR A 199 18.63 -11.89 11.93
CA THR A 199 18.98 -12.77 13.07
C THR A 199 17.74 -13.42 13.67
N SER A 200 16.57 -12.83 13.50
CA SER A 200 15.29 -13.36 13.97
C SER A 200 14.60 -14.29 12.98
N PHE A 201 15.12 -14.36 11.77
CA PHE A 201 14.52 -15.09 10.66
C PHE A 201 14.98 -16.55 10.66
N PRO A 202 14.09 -17.57 10.52
CA PRO A 202 14.48 -18.97 10.51
C PRO A 202 15.38 -19.30 9.32
N LEU A 203 16.33 -20.23 9.54
CA LEU A 203 17.14 -20.81 8.48
C LEU A 203 16.29 -21.71 7.59
N GLY A 204 16.34 -21.50 6.30
CA GLY A 204 15.67 -22.29 5.28
C GLY A 204 14.16 -22.38 5.47
N THR A 205 13.38 -22.10 4.49
CA THR A 205 11.91 -22.10 4.60
C THR A 205 11.31 -22.91 3.46
N GLY A 206 10.32 -23.76 3.78
CA GLY A 206 9.63 -24.58 2.80
C GLY A 206 10.60 -25.38 1.93
N PRO A 207 10.41 -25.42 0.61
CA PRO A 207 11.30 -26.15 -0.31
C PRO A 207 12.65 -25.50 -0.55
N LYS A 208 12.90 -24.29 0.01
CA LYS A 208 14.15 -23.53 -0.14
C LYS A 208 15.03 -23.61 1.09
N GLN A 209 15.17 -24.78 1.67
CA GLN A 209 15.93 -25.03 2.91
C GLN A 209 17.42 -24.67 2.82
N SER A 210 17.99 -24.65 1.61
CA SER A 210 19.37 -24.24 1.37
C SER A 210 19.57 -22.70 1.36
N GLU A 211 18.51 -21.92 1.31
CA GLU A 211 18.63 -20.47 1.34
C GLU A 211 18.86 -19.94 2.76
N ILE A 212 19.95 -19.23 2.94
CA ILE A 212 20.33 -18.61 4.20
C ILE A 212 20.06 -17.09 4.12
N TRP A 213 19.23 -16.60 5.04
CA TRP A 213 18.86 -15.20 5.11
C TRP A 213 19.62 -14.42 6.20
N HIS A 214 20.37 -15.11 7.06
CA HIS A 214 20.98 -14.54 8.26
C HIS A 214 22.10 -13.54 7.98
N ASN A 215 22.75 -13.64 6.83
CA ASN A 215 23.91 -12.80 6.50
C ASN A 215 23.57 -11.67 5.52
N GLY A 216 22.28 -11.36 5.34
CA GLY A 216 21.84 -10.37 4.38
C GLY A 216 21.11 -9.18 5.00
N PHE A 217 20.89 -8.19 4.16
CA PHE A 217 20.03 -7.05 4.44
C PHE A 217 18.83 -7.09 3.49
N TYR A 218 17.64 -7.21 4.02
CA TYR A 218 16.42 -7.50 3.25
C TYR A 218 15.37 -6.40 3.45
N PRO A 219 15.38 -5.37 2.58
CA PRO A 219 14.35 -4.33 2.58
C PRO A 219 12.99 -4.93 2.25
N VAL A 220 11.99 -4.59 3.06
CA VAL A 220 10.60 -5.04 2.86
C VAL A 220 9.61 -3.89 2.70
N VAL A 221 9.98 -2.68 3.11
CA VAL A 221 9.23 -1.45 2.84
C VAL A 221 10.21 -0.34 2.49
N TRP A 222 9.94 0.37 1.40
CA TRP A 222 10.77 1.51 1.00
C TRP A 222 9.97 2.55 0.23
N SER A 223 10.54 3.74 0.13
CA SER A 223 10.05 4.84 -0.68
C SER A 223 11.13 5.33 -1.65
N ASN A 224 10.72 6.16 -2.61
CA ASN A 224 11.62 6.80 -3.56
C ASN A 224 11.60 8.33 -3.34
N LYS A 225 12.77 8.96 -3.27
CA LYS A 225 12.91 10.40 -3.01
C LYS A 225 12.41 11.27 -4.16
N LYS A 226 12.37 10.73 -5.38
CA LYS A 226 11.88 11.42 -6.60
C LYS A 226 10.38 11.29 -6.79
N PHE A 227 9.79 10.19 -6.31
CA PHE A 227 8.38 9.87 -6.49
C PHE A 227 7.67 9.73 -5.14
N LYS A 228 6.40 10.04 -5.13
CA LYS A 228 5.56 9.89 -3.94
C LYS A 228 5.00 8.47 -3.87
N MET A 229 5.84 7.52 -3.46
CA MET A 229 5.53 6.11 -3.47
C MET A 229 5.97 5.40 -2.19
N VAL A 230 5.28 4.32 -1.86
CA VAL A 230 5.68 3.33 -0.85
C VAL A 230 5.44 1.94 -1.44
N TYR A 231 6.47 1.12 -1.47
CA TYR A 231 6.31 -0.31 -1.71
C TYR A 231 6.28 -1.07 -0.39
N VAL A 232 5.43 -2.09 -0.31
CA VAL A 232 5.24 -2.95 0.85
C VAL A 232 5.33 -4.40 0.41
N ASN A 233 6.35 -5.12 0.89
CA ASN A 233 6.55 -6.54 0.59
C ASN A 233 5.67 -7.41 1.50
N MET A 234 4.39 -7.10 1.57
CA MET A 234 3.34 -7.81 2.31
C MET A 234 2.15 -7.97 1.37
N GLY A 235 1.40 -9.08 1.50
CA GLY A 235 0.24 -9.33 0.64
C GLY A 235 0.19 -10.76 0.10
N HIS A 236 1.02 -11.66 0.66
CA HIS A 236 1.02 -13.08 0.35
C HIS A 236 1.31 -13.85 1.63
N ASN A 237 0.25 -14.13 2.40
CA ASN A 237 0.37 -14.83 3.68
C ASN A 237 -0.68 -15.94 3.81
N ASP A 238 -0.88 -16.67 2.74
CA ASP A 238 -1.58 -17.94 2.78
C ASP A 238 -0.88 -18.89 3.76
N MET A 239 -1.59 -19.30 4.78
CA MET A 239 -1.08 -20.18 5.82
C MET A 239 -1.52 -21.63 5.62
N ASP A 240 -2.42 -21.89 4.67
CA ASP A 240 -2.99 -23.21 4.43
C ASP A 240 -2.45 -23.80 3.12
N TYR A 241 -1.19 -24.19 3.13
CA TYR A 241 -0.55 -24.83 1.97
C TYR A 241 -1.04 -26.26 1.73
N GLU A 242 -1.64 -26.89 2.70
CA GLU A 242 -2.16 -28.27 2.60
C GLU A 242 -3.48 -28.29 1.85
N HIS A 243 -4.30 -27.26 2.03
CA HIS A 243 -5.61 -27.12 1.39
C HIS A 243 -5.64 -26.01 0.30
N ARG A 244 -4.52 -25.68 -0.30
CA ARG A 244 -4.37 -24.60 -1.28
C ARG A 244 -5.27 -24.69 -2.50
N TYR A 245 -5.83 -25.87 -2.77
CA TYR A 245 -6.78 -26.11 -3.86
C TYR A 245 -8.24 -26.06 -3.40
N ASP A 246 -8.49 -25.84 -2.12
CA ASP A 246 -9.83 -25.64 -1.58
C ASP A 246 -10.29 -24.22 -1.87
N ASN A 247 -11.02 -24.06 -2.98
CA ASN A 247 -11.60 -22.77 -3.40
C ASN A 247 -12.70 -22.25 -2.46
N THR A 248 -13.11 -23.01 -1.46
CA THR A 248 -14.11 -22.57 -0.49
C THR A 248 -13.52 -21.70 0.61
N ASN A 249 -12.23 -21.87 0.91
CA ASN A 249 -11.53 -21.07 1.91
C ASN A 249 -11.03 -19.73 1.31
N LYS A 250 -11.83 -18.69 1.43
CA LYS A 250 -11.50 -17.33 0.96
C LYS A 250 -10.81 -16.47 2.00
N SER A 251 -10.48 -17.00 3.17
CA SER A 251 -9.98 -16.25 4.33
C SER A 251 -8.56 -16.60 4.72
N LEU A 252 -7.73 -17.00 3.76
CA LEU A 252 -6.34 -17.40 4.04
C LEU A 252 -5.45 -16.22 4.41
N SER A 253 -5.76 -15.01 3.94
CA SER A 253 -4.97 -13.83 4.23
C SER A 253 -5.21 -13.34 5.67
N SER A 254 -4.11 -12.93 6.31
CA SER A 254 -4.11 -12.26 7.62
C SER A 254 -3.22 -11.00 7.60
N SER A 255 -3.01 -10.41 6.44
CA SER A 255 -2.12 -9.25 6.25
C SER A 255 -2.50 -8.07 7.12
N PHE A 256 -3.79 -7.86 7.36
CA PHE A 256 -4.31 -6.75 8.18
C PHE A 256 -4.58 -7.15 9.63
N GLY A 257 -4.09 -8.30 10.09
CA GLY A 257 -4.22 -8.78 11.46
C GLY A 257 -3.21 -8.17 12.45
N ASN A 258 -2.20 -7.43 11.99
CA ASN A 258 -1.15 -6.88 12.84
C ASN A 258 -1.31 -5.36 13.04
N PRO A 259 -1.43 -4.86 14.29
CA PRO A 259 -1.63 -3.44 14.56
C PRO A 259 -0.51 -2.53 14.04
N ASN A 260 0.76 -2.97 14.07
CA ASN A 260 1.88 -2.16 13.61
C ASN A 260 1.96 -2.15 12.07
N GLN A 261 1.66 -3.27 11.39
CA GLN A 261 1.50 -3.28 9.95
C GLN A 261 0.36 -2.36 9.51
N ASN A 262 -0.79 -2.43 10.18
CA ASN A 262 -1.93 -1.55 9.89
C ASN A 262 -1.57 -0.08 10.09
N LYS A 263 -0.85 0.25 11.16
CA LYS A 263 -0.37 1.61 11.44
C LYS A 263 0.58 2.10 10.35
N LEU A 264 1.51 1.25 9.90
CA LEU A 264 2.41 1.54 8.77
C LEU A 264 1.62 1.89 7.51
N LEU A 265 0.65 1.04 7.14
CA LEU A 265 -0.15 1.21 5.92
C LEU A 265 -0.98 2.49 5.96
N ILE A 266 -1.59 2.80 7.10
CA ILE A 266 -2.37 4.03 7.27
C ILE A 266 -1.47 5.26 7.23
N ASN A 267 -0.33 5.26 7.93
CA ASN A 267 0.61 6.37 7.87
C ASN A 267 1.10 6.62 6.43
N ALA A 268 1.45 5.54 5.72
CA ALA A 268 1.86 5.62 4.31
C ALA A 268 0.74 6.23 3.46
N LEU A 269 -0.49 5.73 3.59
CA LEU A 269 -1.63 6.20 2.81
C LEU A 269 -1.95 7.67 3.09
N LEU A 270 -1.96 8.10 4.36
CA LEU A 270 -2.17 9.48 4.74
C LEU A 270 -1.04 10.39 4.22
N TRP A 271 0.21 9.95 4.33
CA TRP A 271 1.34 10.68 3.77
C TRP A 271 1.22 10.83 2.25
N LEU A 272 0.86 9.77 1.52
CA LEU A 272 0.63 9.78 0.08
C LEU A 272 -0.53 10.70 -0.31
N GLY A 273 -1.62 10.67 0.45
CA GLY A 273 -2.85 11.43 0.15
C GLY A 273 -2.77 12.90 0.50
N THR A 274 -2.16 13.27 1.63
CA THR A 274 -2.20 14.64 2.18
C THR A 274 -0.89 15.41 2.07
N GLY A 275 0.25 14.72 1.99
CA GLY A 275 1.57 15.35 1.94
C GLY A 275 1.74 16.24 0.69
N LYS A 276 2.59 17.28 0.79
CA LYS A 276 2.93 18.14 -0.34
C LYS A 276 3.44 17.31 -1.52
N LYS A 277 3.11 17.71 -2.76
CA LYS A 277 3.73 17.10 -3.96
C LYS A 277 5.25 17.27 -3.84
N ARG A 278 6.02 16.19 -4.04
CA ARG A 278 7.47 16.34 -4.22
C ARG A 278 7.67 17.13 -5.52
N GLN A 279 8.34 18.28 -5.44
CA GLN A 279 8.69 19.03 -6.63
C GLN A 279 9.78 18.22 -7.35
N GLN A 280 9.53 17.88 -8.62
CA GLN A 280 10.62 17.38 -9.47
C GLN A 280 11.72 18.43 -9.51
N ALA A 281 12.97 18.01 -9.33
CA ALA A 281 14.10 18.87 -9.60
C ALA A 281 13.95 19.42 -11.03
N LYS A 282 13.92 20.74 -11.19
CA LYS A 282 13.85 21.38 -12.50
C LYS A 282 14.96 20.77 -13.35
N LYS A 283 14.62 20.15 -14.48
CA LYS A 283 15.61 19.79 -15.49
C LYS A 283 16.36 21.05 -15.85
N PHE A 284 17.60 21.19 -15.42
CA PHE A 284 18.48 22.18 -15.98
C PHE A 284 18.68 21.83 -17.46
N LYS A 285 18.12 22.66 -18.34
CA LYS A 285 18.49 22.64 -19.73
C LYS A 285 19.91 23.18 -19.77
N PHE A 286 20.88 22.34 -20.04
CA PHE A 286 22.16 22.81 -20.55
C PHE A 286 21.91 23.27 -21.99
N PHE A 287 22.15 24.55 -22.23
CA PHE A 287 22.26 25.14 -23.55
C PHE A 287 23.61 24.77 -24.15
#